data_c6ae9a191a7fd2da16d1d8d332080ba3
#
_entry.id   c6ae9a191a7fd2da16d1d8d332080ba3
#
_cell.length_a   1.000
_cell.length_b   1.000
_cell.length_c   1.000
_cell.angle_alpha   90.00
_cell.angle_beta   90.00
_cell.angle_gamma   90.00
#
_symmetry.space_group_name_H-M   'P 1'
#
loop_
_entity.id
_entity.type
_entity.pdbx_description
1 polymer ?
#
loop_
_entity_poly.entity_id
_entity_poly.type
_entity_poly.pdbx_seq_one_letter_code
_entity_poly.pdbx_strand_id
1 'polypeptide(L)'
;MYKGYSWSCLDVLSLLNIRVDERKEEAIIRCPFCGGKRFGMNIKKGTGHCFNCGATADSASYYAADTGMSLNSARDDIKRRLNIRTEDNKLPERKVFKEVQEEEIAPVKLRDKAYRAFLDELILNEKNYMNLLARGFSSDDIEAKGYKTFPSSSTTSFEDICRRIQSKGISLKGIPGFYKKQNGEYTFVRITPGIIIPQINCQNLIEGLQIRKDEDLRMNTQSGELEAKCVWFSSKNYPGGTGAHVSIHVSTDFKFDRQNKEYFPILHGNRVTLTEGGMKADLCCCLLDYKGSFISVQGVHALKPLRDSLIELKKYGLKTVNLAFDMDYLTNKNVKDAMIKVTNLIKELGLNCENIMNWQYKVTEGEGENQRTFFLKGLDDYLAYQYKRVKPVVVKR
;
A
#
# COMPACT_ATOMS: atom_id res chain seq x y z
N MET A 1 31.71 -5.65 2.34
CA MET A 1 31.54 -5.37 3.78
C MET A 1 30.29 -4.54 3.97
N TYR A 2 29.36 -4.99 4.78
CA TYR A 2 28.09 -4.32 5.06
C TYR A 2 28.38 -3.02 5.84
N LYS A 3 27.81 -1.89 5.40
CA LYS A 3 28.00 -0.60 6.10
C LYS A 3 27.33 -0.64 7.47
N GLY A 4 28.02 -1.08 8.51
CA GLY A 4 27.52 -1.04 9.89
C GLY A 4 28.06 -2.06 10.88
N TYR A 5 28.57 -3.20 10.42
CA TYR A 5 29.14 -4.22 11.31
C TYR A 5 30.58 -4.56 10.92
N SER A 6 31.42 -4.89 11.92
CA SER A 6 32.78 -5.38 11.73
C SER A 6 32.85 -6.87 11.37
N TRP A 7 31.69 -7.50 11.05
CA TRP A 7 31.54 -8.89 10.65
C TRP A 7 30.67 -9.03 9.41
N SER A 8 30.80 -10.14 8.71
CA SER A 8 29.94 -10.51 7.57
C SER A 8 28.74 -11.33 8.04
N CYS A 9 27.72 -11.44 7.19
CA CYS A 9 26.58 -12.32 7.43
C CYS A 9 27.02 -13.79 7.55
N LEU A 10 27.99 -14.22 6.75
CA LEU A 10 28.55 -15.58 6.78
C LEU A 10 29.20 -15.90 8.11
N ASP A 11 29.94 -14.95 8.70
CA ASP A 11 30.54 -15.14 10.02
C ASP A 11 29.45 -15.47 11.05
N VAL A 12 28.36 -14.71 11.04
CA VAL A 12 27.25 -14.91 11.99
C VAL A 12 26.52 -16.22 11.77
N LEU A 13 26.26 -16.59 10.52
CA LEU A 13 25.63 -17.88 10.21
C LEU A 13 26.53 -19.05 10.62
N SER A 14 27.84 -18.91 10.44
CA SER A 14 28.83 -19.90 10.90
C SER A 14 28.83 -20.07 12.43
N LEU A 15 28.70 -18.96 13.20
CA LEU A 15 28.56 -19.02 14.68
C LEU A 15 27.32 -19.80 15.14
N LEU A 16 26.28 -19.83 14.32
CA LEU A 16 25.03 -20.58 14.56
C LEU A 16 25.07 -22.00 13.97
N ASN A 17 26.20 -22.43 13.41
CA ASN A 17 26.37 -23.71 12.70
C ASN A 17 25.42 -23.85 11.48
N ILE A 18 25.00 -22.74 10.87
CA ILE A 18 24.16 -22.72 9.69
C ILE A 18 25.08 -22.72 8.46
N ARG A 19 25.09 -23.85 7.74
CA ARG A 19 25.88 -24.00 6.49
C ARG A 19 25.06 -23.47 5.32
N VAL A 20 25.63 -22.59 4.52
CA VAL A 20 25.03 -22.00 3.32
C VAL A 20 26.02 -22.11 2.14
N ASP A 21 25.49 -22.08 0.91
CA ASP A 21 26.34 -22.01 -0.30
C ASP A 21 26.76 -20.55 -0.49
N GLU A 22 28.01 -20.24 -0.20
CA GLU A 22 28.59 -18.89 -0.26
C GLU A 22 28.59 -18.25 -1.66
N ARG A 23 28.44 -19.09 -2.71
CA ARG A 23 28.34 -18.61 -4.11
C ARG A 23 26.97 -18.01 -4.44
N LYS A 24 25.96 -18.30 -3.63
CA LYS A 24 24.62 -17.77 -3.78
C LYS A 24 24.48 -16.42 -3.10
N GLU A 25 23.68 -15.54 -3.68
CA GLU A 25 23.39 -14.25 -3.04
C GLU A 25 22.39 -14.36 -1.90
N GLU A 26 21.53 -15.38 -1.95
CA GLU A 26 20.48 -15.62 -0.97
C GLU A 26 20.54 -17.06 -0.45
N ALA A 27 20.42 -17.21 0.86
CA ALA A 27 20.29 -18.48 1.55
C ALA A 27 18.89 -18.61 2.16
N ILE A 28 18.23 -19.73 1.90
CA ILE A 28 16.95 -20.06 2.58
C ILE A 28 17.27 -20.89 3.82
N ILE A 29 16.99 -20.35 4.98
CA ILE A 29 17.31 -20.93 6.29
C ILE A 29 16.06 -21.01 7.18
N ARG A 30 16.21 -21.62 8.38
CA ARG A 30 15.13 -21.68 9.36
C ARG A 30 14.85 -20.29 9.92
N CYS A 31 13.59 -19.93 10.06
CA CYS A 31 13.21 -18.66 10.71
C CYS A 31 13.29 -18.79 12.22
N PRO A 32 14.04 -17.95 12.94
CA PRO A 32 14.12 -18.00 14.40
C PRO A 32 12.86 -17.47 15.10
N PHE A 33 11.99 -16.74 14.35
CA PHE A 33 10.78 -16.14 14.91
C PHE A 33 9.56 -17.07 14.86
N CYS A 34 9.44 -17.90 13.82
CA CYS A 34 8.29 -18.80 13.66
C CYS A 34 8.65 -20.27 13.48
N GLY A 35 9.94 -20.62 13.49
CA GLY A 35 10.42 -21.99 13.30
C GLY A 35 10.29 -22.53 11.85
N GLY A 36 9.66 -21.79 10.93
CA GLY A 36 9.47 -22.22 9.54
C GLY A 36 10.77 -22.24 8.74
N LYS A 37 10.85 -23.07 7.70
CA LYS A 37 12.06 -23.27 6.88
C LYS A 37 12.17 -22.32 5.67
N ARG A 38 11.64 -21.10 5.78
CA ARG A 38 11.56 -20.18 4.64
C ARG A 38 11.95 -18.73 5.02
N PHE A 39 13.09 -18.59 5.70
CA PHE A 39 13.71 -17.28 5.92
C PHE A 39 14.78 -17.06 4.85
N GLY A 40 14.54 -16.12 3.92
CA GLY A 40 15.49 -15.70 2.90
C GLY A 40 16.49 -14.70 3.49
N MET A 41 17.76 -15.08 3.61
CA MET A 41 18.85 -14.24 4.07
C MET A 41 19.74 -13.86 2.90
N ASN A 42 19.78 -12.57 2.56
CA ASN A 42 20.74 -12.08 1.57
C ASN A 42 22.14 -12.02 2.18
N ILE A 43 23.02 -12.86 1.70
CA ILE A 43 24.39 -13.06 2.26
C ILE A 43 25.23 -11.80 2.12
N LYS A 44 25.12 -11.09 1.00
CA LYS A 44 25.89 -9.86 0.72
C LYS A 44 25.39 -8.67 1.54
N LYS A 45 24.07 -8.54 1.66
CA LYS A 45 23.42 -7.44 2.40
C LYS A 45 23.34 -7.69 3.90
N GLY A 46 23.44 -8.92 4.36
CA GLY A 46 23.30 -9.30 5.76
C GLY A 46 21.91 -9.03 6.33
N THR A 47 20.88 -8.99 5.48
CA THR A 47 19.48 -8.78 5.86
C THR A 47 18.61 -9.85 5.24
N GLY A 48 17.51 -10.19 5.91
CA GLY A 48 16.61 -11.21 5.41
C GLY A 48 15.18 -11.02 5.89
N HIS A 49 14.28 -11.80 5.32
CA HIS A 49 12.87 -11.83 5.71
C HIS A 49 12.31 -13.26 5.67
N CYS A 50 11.30 -13.50 6.47
CA CYS A 50 10.61 -14.78 6.49
C CYS A 50 9.40 -14.77 5.55
N PHE A 51 9.37 -15.68 4.59
CA PHE A 51 8.23 -15.83 3.68
C PHE A 51 6.99 -16.46 4.35
N ASN A 52 7.12 -16.98 5.59
CA ASN A 52 5.99 -17.54 6.32
C ASN A 52 5.33 -16.54 7.26
N CYS A 53 6.13 -15.82 8.09
CA CYS A 53 5.60 -14.91 9.12
C CYS A 53 5.86 -13.43 8.83
N GLY A 54 6.58 -13.09 7.76
CA GLY A 54 6.89 -11.71 7.40
C GLY A 54 7.96 -11.03 8.26
N ALA A 55 8.52 -11.72 9.27
CA ALA A 55 9.56 -11.15 10.12
C ALA A 55 10.80 -10.80 9.30
N THR A 56 11.39 -9.63 9.57
CA THR A 56 12.64 -9.15 8.96
C THR A 56 13.74 -9.10 10.02
N ALA A 57 14.96 -9.41 9.64
CA ALA A 57 16.11 -9.32 10.53
C ALA A 57 17.41 -9.02 9.76
N ASP A 58 18.32 -8.27 10.38
CA ASP A 58 19.72 -8.28 10.00
C ASP A 58 20.44 -9.45 10.67
N SER A 59 21.71 -9.68 10.32
CA SER A 59 22.48 -10.80 10.87
C SER A 59 22.55 -10.80 12.40
N ALA A 60 22.66 -9.64 13.04
CA ALA A 60 22.68 -9.53 14.50
C ALA A 60 21.31 -9.80 15.15
N SER A 61 20.24 -9.29 14.55
CA SER A 61 18.86 -9.53 15.03
C SER A 61 18.44 -10.99 14.81
N TYR A 62 18.90 -11.61 13.72
CA TYR A 62 18.71 -13.04 13.49
C TYR A 62 19.41 -13.87 14.57
N TYR A 63 20.70 -13.55 14.87
CA TYR A 63 21.46 -14.19 15.93
C TYR A 63 20.79 -14.04 17.30
N ALA A 64 20.34 -12.83 17.63
CA ALA A 64 19.63 -12.55 18.87
C ALA A 64 18.37 -13.41 19.03
N ALA A 65 17.57 -13.51 17.96
CA ALA A 65 16.35 -14.31 17.97
C ALA A 65 16.61 -15.82 18.05
N ASP A 66 17.66 -16.32 17.37
CA ASP A 66 18.01 -17.75 17.38
C ASP A 66 18.59 -18.19 18.72
N THR A 67 19.35 -17.32 19.38
CA THR A 67 19.99 -17.59 20.68
C THR A 67 19.16 -17.19 21.89
N GLY A 68 18.04 -16.50 21.71
CA GLY A 68 17.21 -15.95 22.80
C GLY A 68 17.84 -14.77 23.55
N MET A 69 18.86 -14.13 22.97
CA MET A 69 19.58 -13.00 23.60
C MET A 69 18.92 -11.67 23.27
N SER A 70 19.17 -10.63 24.10
CA SER A 70 18.90 -9.27 23.70
C SER A 70 19.81 -8.86 22.53
N LEU A 71 19.36 -7.90 21.68
CA LEU A 71 20.16 -7.48 20.51
C LEU A 71 21.55 -6.94 20.91
N ASN A 72 21.67 -6.24 22.04
CA ASN A 72 22.95 -5.74 22.51
C ASN A 72 23.85 -6.90 23.00
N SER A 73 23.31 -7.83 23.79
CA SER A 73 24.04 -9.02 24.23
C SER A 73 24.49 -9.89 23.05
N ALA A 74 23.66 -10.04 22.03
CA ALA A 74 23.98 -10.77 20.82
C ALA A 74 25.16 -10.12 20.05
N ARG A 75 25.16 -8.79 19.92
CA ARG A 75 26.27 -8.06 19.28
C ARG A 75 27.58 -8.22 20.04
N ASP A 76 27.54 -8.17 21.35
CA ASP A 76 28.73 -8.36 22.19
C ASP A 76 29.24 -9.80 22.12
N ASP A 77 28.31 -10.77 22.08
CA ASP A 77 28.66 -12.18 21.94
C ASP A 77 29.27 -12.48 20.55
N ILE A 78 28.70 -11.96 19.48
CA ILE A 78 29.26 -12.07 18.12
C ILE A 78 30.70 -11.51 18.09
N LYS A 79 30.91 -10.30 18.62
CA LYS A 79 32.26 -9.68 18.67
C LYS A 79 33.26 -10.57 19.44
N ARG A 80 32.85 -11.04 20.61
CA ARG A 80 33.69 -11.91 21.44
C ARG A 80 34.05 -13.20 20.71
N ARG A 81 33.07 -13.88 20.11
CA ARG A 81 33.28 -15.17 19.43
C ARG A 81 34.08 -15.03 18.12
N LEU A 82 34.01 -13.89 17.48
CA LEU A 82 34.81 -13.57 16.28
C LEU A 82 36.17 -12.93 16.61
N ASN A 83 36.55 -12.79 17.90
CA ASN A 83 37.77 -12.16 18.38
C ASN A 83 37.99 -10.74 17.80
N ILE A 84 36.91 -9.98 17.62
CA ILE A 84 36.97 -8.61 17.14
C ILE A 84 37.39 -7.69 18.28
N ARG A 85 38.65 -7.18 18.24
CA ARG A 85 39.18 -6.27 19.27
C ARG A 85 38.43 -4.95 19.23
N THR A 86 38.04 -4.43 20.40
CA THR A 86 37.26 -3.19 20.57
C THR A 86 38.08 -1.91 20.42
N GLU A 87 39.39 -1.98 20.17
CA GLU A 87 40.29 -0.82 20.25
C GLU A 87 40.31 0.06 18.99
N ASP A 88 39.81 -0.40 17.84
CA ASP A 88 39.82 0.37 16.59
C ASP A 88 38.45 0.91 16.13
N ASN A 89 37.46 0.80 16.98
CA ASN A 89 36.15 1.34 16.68
C ASN A 89 35.85 2.60 17.50
N LYS A 90 36.40 3.75 17.12
CA LYS A 90 35.52 4.89 16.99
C LYS A 90 34.52 4.48 15.92
N LEU A 91 33.44 3.80 16.36
CA LEU A 91 32.20 3.76 15.61
C LEU A 91 32.00 5.16 15.08
N PRO A 92 31.81 5.38 13.76
CA PRO A 92 31.29 6.66 13.31
C PRO A 92 30.13 6.88 14.29
N GLU A 93 30.22 7.98 15.05
CA GLU A 93 29.22 8.32 16.03
C GLU A 93 27.92 7.89 15.40
N ARG A 94 27.26 6.91 16.02
CA ARG A 94 25.92 6.58 15.62
C ARG A 94 25.30 7.95 15.52
N LYS A 95 24.98 8.40 14.31
CA LYS A 95 23.95 9.40 14.20
C LYS A 95 22.84 8.73 14.98
N VAL A 96 22.75 9.06 16.26
CA VAL A 96 21.59 8.78 17.08
C VAL A 96 20.54 9.38 16.20
N PHE A 97 19.82 8.52 15.48
CA PHE A 97 18.59 8.97 14.87
C PHE A 97 17.87 9.46 16.11
N LYS A 98 17.95 10.77 16.35
CA LYS A 98 17.06 11.43 17.32
C LYS A 98 15.75 10.78 17.00
N GLU A 99 15.15 10.13 18.01
CA GLU A 99 13.81 9.57 17.83
C GLU A 99 13.07 10.63 17.05
N VAL A 100 12.74 10.30 15.79
CA VAL A 100 12.08 11.26 14.93
C VAL A 100 10.76 11.46 15.63
N GLN A 101 10.59 12.61 16.30
CA GLN A 101 9.32 12.92 16.91
C GLN A 101 8.33 13.02 15.75
N GLU A 102 7.57 11.96 15.59
CA GLU A 102 6.47 11.93 14.64
C GLU A 102 5.39 12.89 15.19
N GLU A 103 4.82 13.67 14.32
CA GLU A 103 3.66 14.48 14.65
C GLU A 103 2.43 13.58 14.76
N GLU A 104 1.56 13.86 15.72
CA GLU A 104 0.27 13.19 15.80
C GLU A 104 -0.53 13.44 14.52
N ILE A 105 -1.22 12.40 14.04
CA ILE A 105 -2.01 12.51 12.82
C ILE A 105 -3.17 13.51 13.02
N ALA A 106 -3.30 14.45 12.11
CA ALA A 106 -4.36 15.46 12.17
C ALA A 106 -5.76 14.82 11.99
N PRO A 107 -6.81 15.41 12.60
CA PRO A 107 -8.19 15.00 12.38
C PRO A 107 -8.55 14.91 10.90
N VAL A 108 -9.43 13.97 10.54
CA VAL A 108 -9.77 13.67 9.13
C VAL A 108 -10.27 14.90 8.35
N LYS A 109 -11.07 15.78 8.97
CA LYS A 109 -11.55 17.01 8.32
C LYS A 109 -10.40 17.97 7.95
N LEU A 110 -9.33 18.01 8.73
CA LEU A 110 -8.13 18.80 8.41
C LEU A 110 -7.30 18.10 7.32
N ARG A 111 -7.18 16.77 7.38
CA ARG A 111 -6.52 15.98 6.31
C ARG A 111 -7.23 16.17 4.98
N ASP A 112 -8.54 16.05 4.94
CA ASP A 112 -9.35 16.26 3.74
C ASP A 112 -9.12 17.65 3.14
N LYS A 113 -9.19 18.70 3.96
CA LYS A 113 -8.94 20.08 3.51
C LYS A 113 -7.53 20.25 2.93
N ALA A 114 -6.52 19.67 3.56
CA ALA A 114 -5.13 19.76 3.12
C ALA A 114 -4.91 18.94 1.82
N TYR A 115 -5.46 17.73 1.74
CA TYR A 115 -5.33 16.89 0.55
C TYR A 115 -6.07 17.45 -0.65
N ARG A 116 -7.29 18.00 -0.48
CA ARG A 116 -7.99 18.67 -1.60
C ARG A 116 -7.17 19.85 -2.09
N ALA A 117 -6.68 20.72 -1.19
CA ALA A 117 -5.83 21.83 -1.59
C ALA A 117 -4.53 21.39 -2.27
N PHE A 118 -3.95 20.25 -1.85
CA PHE A 118 -2.78 19.67 -2.51
C PHE A 118 -3.11 19.15 -3.91
N LEU A 119 -4.23 18.45 -4.06
CA LEU A 119 -4.68 17.94 -5.37
C LEU A 119 -5.00 19.08 -6.35
N ASP A 120 -5.53 20.20 -5.85
CA ASP A 120 -5.83 21.39 -6.67
C ASP A 120 -4.55 22.04 -7.24
N GLU A 121 -3.41 21.88 -6.57
CA GLU A 121 -2.11 22.38 -7.05
C GLU A 121 -1.46 21.45 -8.10
N LEU A 122 -2.07 20.29 -8.38
CA LEU A 122 -1.51 19.26 -9.25
C LEU A 122 -2.34 19.10 -10.53
N ILE A 123 -1.67 18.65 -11.58
CA ILE A 123 -2.30 18.27 -12.85
C ILE A 123 -2.32 16.75 -13.01
N LEU A 124 -3.23 16.24 -13.78
CA LEU A 124 -3.15 14.88 -14.32
C LEU A 124 -2.46 14.98 -15.69
N ASN A 125 -1.27 14.39 -15.83
CA ASN A 125 -0.54 14.42 -17.08
C ASN A 125 -1.20 13.50 -18.14
N GLU A 126 -0.91 13.75 -19.41
CA GLU A 126 -1.49 13.02 -20.54
C GLU A 126 -1.27 11.50 -20.43
N LYS A 127 -0.07 11.06 -20.07
CA LYS A 127 0.25 9.63 -19.90
C LYS A 127 -0.69 8.96 -18.92
N ASN A 128 -0.89 9.55 -17.74
CA ASN A 128 -1.72 9.00 -16.70
C ASN A 128 -3.21 9.13 -17.01
N TYR A 129 -3.61 10.22 -17.68
CA TYR A 129 -4.95 10.39 -18.21
C TYR A 129 -5.30 9.28 -19.22
N MET A 130 -4.44 9.04 -20.21
CA MET A 130 -4.61 7.97 -21.20
C MET A 130 -4.61 6.58 -20.55
N ASN A 131 -3.82 6.37 -19.48
CA ASN A 131 -3.85 5.12 -18.72
C ASN A 131 -5.21 4.87 -18.04
N LEU A 132 -5.83 5.92 -17.49
CA LEU A 132 -7.16 5.82 -16.87
C LEU A 132 -8.26 5.57 -17.92
N LEU A 133 -8.23 6.26 -19.05
CA LEU A 133 -9.14 6.01 -20.18
C LEU A 133 -9.02 4.55 -20.68
N ALA A 134 -7.78 4.06 -20.84
CA ALA A 134 -7.52 2.70 -21.26
C ALA A 134 -8.03 1.63 -20.27
N ARG A 135 -8.25 2.00 -19.00
CA ARG A 135 -8.89 1.15 -17.98
C ARG A 135 -10.40 1.13 -18.05
N GLY A 136 -11.01 2.09 -18.72
CA GLY A 136 -12.45 2.20 -18.88
C GLY A 136 -13.11 3.35 -18.11
N PHE A 137 -12.36 4.23 -17.45
CA PHE A 137 -12.90 5.48 -16.93
C PHE A 137 -13.30 6.40 -18.07
N SER A 138 -14.38 7.15 -17.91
CA SER A 138 -14.67 8.32 -18.76
C SER A 138 -13.90 9.55 -18.27
N SER A 139 -13.87 10.61 -19.08
CA SER A 139 -13.29 11.91 -18.67
C SER A 139 -13.96 12.46 -17.42
N ASP A 140 -15.28 12.36 -17.35
CA ASP A 140 -16.10 12.83 -16.24
C ASP A 140 -15.83 12.04 -14.97
N ASP A 141 -15.67 10.69 -15.08
CA ASP A 141 -15.28 9.83 -13.96
C ASP A 141 -13.90 10.23 -13.40
N ILE A 142 -12.94 10.47 -14.29
CA ILE A 142 -11.56 10.85 -13.90
C ILE A 142 -11.57 12.17 -13.12
N GLU A 143 -12.33 13.15 -13.58
CA GLU A 143 -12.50 14.44 -12.92
C GLU A 143 -13.22 14.28 -11.58
N ALA A 144 -14.35 13.58 -11.55
CA ALA A 144 -15.14 13.35 -10.34
C ALA A 144 -14.36 12.61 -9.23
N LYS A 145 -13.49 11.65 -9.60
CA LYS A 145 -12.63 10.92 -8.65
C LYS A 145 -11.40 11.70 -8.20
N GLY A 146 -11.11 12.84 -8.86
CA GLY A 146 -10.02 13.72 -8.46
C GLY A 146 -8.63 13.13 -8.63
N TYR A 147 -8.43 12.23 -9.60
CA TYR A 147 -7.12 11.67 -9.92
C TYR A 147 -6.16 12.75 -10.40
N LYS A 148 -4.93 12.72 -9.90
CA LYS A 148 -3.83 13.62 -10.29
C LYS A 148 -2.55 12.81 -10.49
N THR A 149 -1.55 13.43 -11.12
CA THR A 149 -0.22 12.87 -11.22
C THR A 149 0.64 13.35 -10.06
N PHE A 150 1.30 12.43 -9.35
CA PHE A 150 2.29 12.80 -8.34
C PHE A 150 3.48 13.48 -9.00
N PRO A 151 3.88 14.70 -8.57
CA PRO A 151 4.85 15.51 -9.27
C PRO A 151 6.27 14.97 -9.14
N SER A 152 7.10 15.21 -10.16
CA SER A 152 8.53 14.97 -10.07
C SER A 152 9.24 16.15 -9.40
N SER A 153 10.15 15.84 -8.48
CA SER A 153 10.99 16.87 -7.83
C SER A 153 12.00 17.53 -8.76
N SER A 154 12.20 17.01 -9.97
CA SER A 154 13.06 17.63 -11.00
C SER A 154 12.37 18.77 -11.74
N THR A 155 11.04 18.80 -11.74
CA THR A 155 10.25 19.78 -12.51
C THR A 155 9.38 20.67 -11.63
N THR A 156 9.23 20.34 -10.35
CA THR A 156 8.27 21.00 -9.46
C THR A 156 8.93 21.27 -8.09
N SER A 157 8.83 22.51 -7.64
CA SER A 157 9.22 22.86 -6.26
C SER A 157 8.14 22.40 -5.29
N PHE A 158 8.47 21.46 -4.43
CA PHE A 158 7.56 20.93 -3.41
C PHE A 158 7.27 21.97 -2.33
N GLU A 159 8.25 22.80 -2.01
CA GLU A 159 8.13 23.89 -1.06
C GLU A 159 7.16 24.97 -1.55
N ASP A 160 7.17 25.27 -2.86
CA ASP A 160 6.25 26.25 -3.45
C ASP A 160 4.80 25.79 -3.36
N ILE A 161 4.54 24.52 -3.65
CA ILE A 161 3.21 23.92 -3.45
C ILE A 161 2.78 24.06 -1.99
N CYS A 162 3.65 23.67 -1.04
CA CYS A 162 3.34 23.79 0.39
C CYS A 162 3.06 25.25 0.80
N ARG A 163 3.83 26.21 0.30
CA ARG A 163 3.61 27.64 0.57
C ARG A 163 2.26 28.13 0.02
N ARG A 164 1.86 27.71 -1.19
CA ARG A 164 0.55 28.07 -1.74
C ARG A 164 -0.61 27.47 -0.94
N ILE A 165 -0.48 26.24 -0.46
CA ILE A 165 -1.49 25.61 0.43
C ILE A 165 -1.58 26.40 1.74
N GLN A 166 -0.44 26.73 2.35
CA GLN A 166 -0.41 27.48 3.62
C GLN A 166 -0.93 28.90 3.48
N SER A 167 -0.72 29.58 2.32
CA SER A 167 -1.27 30.93 2.07
C SER A 167 -2.80 30.94 2.04
N LYS A 168 -3.45 29.78 1.78
CA LYS A 168 -4.91 29.58 1.90
C LYS A 168 -5.37 29.37 3.35
N GLY A 169 -4.48 29.55 4.35
CA GLY A 169 -4.78 29.30 5.77
C GLY A 169 -4.92 27.83 6.14
N ILE A 170 -4.30 26.92 5.38
CA ILE A 170 -4.40 25.49 5.60
C ILE A 170 -3.09 24.99 6.25
N SER A 171 -3.22 24.37 7.43
CA SER A 171 -2.09 23.76 8.14
C SER A 171 -1.70 22.42 7.50
N LEU A 172 -0.38 22.20 7.37
CA LEU A 172 0.19 20.92 6.93
C LEU A 172 0.72 20.07 8.11
N LYS A 173 0.56 20.57 9.36
CA LYS A 173 0.99 19.86 10.56
C LYS A 173 0.14 18.61 10.78
N GLY A 174 0.80 17.46 11.01
CA GLY A 174 0.13 16.19 11.24
C GLY A 174 -0.56 15.61 10.00
N ILE A 175 -0.31 16.15 8.81
CA ILE A 175 -0.85 15.64 7.56
C ILE A 175 0.16 14.64 6.96
N PRO A 176 -0.17 13.35 6.82
CA PRO A 176 0.73 12.36 6.25
C PRO A 176 1.26 12.75 4.87
N GLY A 177 2.53 12.48 4.63
CA GLY A 177 3.23 12.86 3.41
C GLY A 177 3.94 14.20 3.49
N PHE A 178 3.48 15.13 4.32
CA PHE A 178 4.13 16.42 4.53
C PHE A 178 5.02 16.38 5.78
N TYR A 179 6.09 17.17 5.75
CA TYR A 179 6.99 17.32 6.90
C TYR A 179 7.71 18.67 6.86
N LYS A 180 8.28 19.06 7.99
CA LYS A 180 8.95 20.34 8.15
C LYS A 180 10.47 20.15 8.05
N LYS A 181 11.13 20.88 7.15
CA LYS A 181 12.57 20.92 7.05
C LYS A 181 13.22 21.62 8.24
N GLN A 182 14.54 21.47 8.39
CA GLN A 182 15.32 22.15 9.45
C GLN A 182 15.21 23.69 9.39
N ASN A 183 15.07 24.25 8.19
CA ASN A 183 14.85 25.70 8.01
C ASN A 183 13.44 26.17 8.34
N GLY A 184 12.56 25.29 8.79
CA GLY A 184 11.20 25.60 9.16
C GLY A 184 10.16 25.57 8.04
N GLU A 185 10.57 25.38 6.79
CA GLU A 185 9.64 25.28 5.65
C GLU A 185 9.01 23.89 5.55
N TYR A 186 7.75 23.84 5.12
CA TYR A 186 7.10 22.58 4.77
C TYR A 186 7.49 22.14 3.37
N THR A 187 7.62 20.82 3.22
CA THR A 187 7.78 20.10 1.97
C THR A 187 7.03 18.77 2.07
N PHE A 188 7.08 17.94 1.05
CA PHE A 188 6.51 16.59 1.12
C PHE A 188 7.50 15.54 0.59
N VAL A 189 7.21 14.29 0.89
CA VAL A 189 8.06 13.15 0.56
C VAL A 189 8.22 12.99 -0.94
N ARG A 190 9.38 12.51 -1.35
CA ARG A 190 9.66 12.14 -2.74
C ARG A 190 9.19 10.72 -2.99
N ILE A 191 8.35 10.56 -3.98
CA ILE A 191 7.84 9.27 -4.44
C ILE A 191 8.02 9.21 -5.95
N THR A 192 8.28 8.03 -6.49
CA THR A 192 8.25 7.78 -7.93
C THR A 192 6.93 8.29 -8.52
N PRO A 193 6.94 9.10 -9.57
CA PRO A 193 5.72 9.63 -10.20
C PRO A 193 4.71 8.53 -10.55
N GLY A 194 3.45 8.91 -10.57
CA GLY A 194 2.35 8.00 -10.84
C GLY A 194 0.99 8.63 -10.51
N ILE A 195 -0.07 7.84 -10.57
CA ILE A 195 -1.43 8.30 -10.32
C ILE A 195 -1.68 8.39 -8.82
N ILE A 196 -2.10 9.56 -8.35
CA ILE A 196 -2.61 9.75 -6.98
C ILE A 196 -4.05 9.27 -6.93
N ILE A 197 -4.34 8.40 -5.96
CA ILE A 197 -5.66 7.84 -5.70
C ILE A 197 -6.11 8.34 -4.33
N PRO A 198 -7.06 9.29 -4.27
CA PRO A 198 -7.63 9.75 -3.00
C PRO A 198 -8.38 8.60 -2.31
N GLN A 199 -8.13 8.39 -1.03
CA GLN A 199 -8.82 7.37 -0.25
C GLN A 199 -9.97 8.04 0.50
N ILE A 200 -11.19 7.78 0.04
CA ILE A 200 -12.42 8.40 0.53
C ILE A 200 -13.06 7.52 1.60
N ASN A 201 -13.49 8.10 2.71
CA ASN A 201 -14.21 7.40 3.78
C ASN A 201 -15.74 7.47 3.63
N CYS A 202 -16.46 6.95 4.64
CA CYS A 202 -17.93 6.93 4.67
C CYS A 202 -18.58 8.33 4.71
N GLN A 203 -17.83 9.39 5.05
CA GLN A 203 -18.32 10.77 5.07
C GLN A 203 -17.85 11.60 3.86
N ASN A 204 -17.39 10.94 2.79
CA ASN A 204 -16.83 11.61 1.60
C ASN A 204 -15.61 12.49 1.89
N LEU A 205 -14.83 12.16 2.93
CA LEU A 205 -13.61 12.86 3.29
C LEU A 205 -12.38 12.06 2.84
N ILE A 206 -11.37 12.77 2.34
CA ILE A 206 -10.08 12.15 2.00
C ILE A 206 -9.30 11.85 3.28
N GLU A 207 -9.13 10.59 3.61
CA GLU A 207 -8.36 10.14 4.78
C GLU A 207 -6.87 10.02 4.51
N GLY A 208 -6.50 9.74 3.27
CA GLY A 208 -5.14 9.55 2.84
C GLY A 208 -5.03 9.55 1.32
N LEU A 209 -3.80 9.55 0.85
CA LEU A 209 -3.49 9.44 -0.59
C LEU A 209 -2.65 8.19 -0.81
N GLN A 210 -2.98 7.43 -1.84
CA GLN A 210 -2.16 6.34 -2.33
C GLN A 210 -1.61 6.70 -3.71
N ILE A 211 -0.35 6.42 -3.96
CA ILE A 211 0.30 6.66 -5.24
C ILE A 211 0.53 5.33 -5.95
N ARG A 212 -0.12 5.14 -7.10
CA ARG A 212 0.17 4.06 -8.03
C ARG A 212 1.27 4.50 -8.96
N LYS A 213 2.48 4.04 -8.71
CA LYS A 213 3.68 4.40 -9.48
C LYS A 213 3.54 4.01 -10.94
N ASP A 214 4.09 4.83 -11.83
CA ASP A 214 4.19 4.53 -13.25
C ASP A 214 5.03 3.27 -13.47
N GLU A 215 4.56 2.35 -14.29
CA GLU A 215 5.15 1.02 -14.46
C GLU A 215 6.59 1.09 -14.98
N ASP A 216 6.86 1.97 -15.94
CA ASP A 216 8.18 2.21 -16.52
C ASP A 216 9.18 2.88 -15.57
N LEU A 217 8.69 3.51 -14.50
CA LEU A 217 9.53 4.18 -13.51
C LEU A 217 9.73 3.35 -12.22
N ARG A 218 9.16 2.15 -12.14
CA ARG A 218 9.23 1.31 -10.93
C ARG A 218 10.56 0.57 -10.78
N MET A 219 11.36 0.50 -11.83
CA MET A 219 12.68 -0.15 -11.73
C MET A 219 13.63 0.75 -10.93
N ASN A 220 14.06 0.26 -9.78
CA ASN A 220 15.08 0.95 -9.00
C ASN A 220 16.43 0.77 -9.69
N THR A 221 16.98 1.87 -10.23
CA THR A 221 18.24 1.87 -10.98
C THR A 221 19.46 1.53 -10.12
N GLN A 222 19.36 1.65 -8.79
CA GLN A 222 20.47 1.34 -7.87
C GLN A 222 20.47 -0.12 -7.42
N SER A 223 19.27 -0.70 -7.19
CA SER A 223 19.13 -2.09 -6.71
C SER A 223 18.75 -3.08 -7.82
N GLY A 224 18.27 -2.61 -8.97
CA GLY A 224 17.73 -3.46 -10.04
C GLY A 224 16.41 -4.15 -9.66
N GLU A 225 15.80 -3.78 -8.53
CA GLU A 225 14.56 -4.37 -8.03
C GLU A 225 13.34 -3.54 -8.43
N LEU A 226 12.22 -4.22 -8.67
CA LEU A 226 10.94 -3.54 -8.91
C LEU A 226 10.39 -2.99 -7.59
N GLU A 227 10.16 -1.69 -7.54
CA GLU A 227 9.50 -1.04 -6.42
C GLU A 227 8.03 -1.48 -6.29
N ALA A 228 7.49 -1.38 -5.07
CA ALA A 228 6.07 -1.63 -4.83
C ALA A 228 5.19 -0.79 -5.78
N LYS A 229 4.17 -1.42 -6.37
CA LYS A 229 3.27 -0.80 -7.34
C LYS A 229 2.51 0.39 -6.78
N CYS A 230 2.04 0.28 -5.54
CA CYS A 230 1.32 1.31 -4.83
C CYS A 230 1.98 1.59 -3.49
N VAL A 231 2.06 2.85 -3.11
CA VAL A 231 2.60 3.30 -1.82
C VAL A 231 1.68 4.35 -1.21
N TRP A 232 1.66 4.41 0.11
CA TRP A 232 0.96 5.47 0.82
C TRP A 232 1.77 6.76 0.82
N PHE A 233 1.10 7.90 0.71
CA PHE A 233 1.70 9.20 0.94
C PHE A 233 1.93 9.36 2.45
N SER A 234 3.17 9.13 2.89
CA SER A 234 3.55 9.01 4.31
C SER A 234 4.91 9.64 4.55
N SER A 235 5.00 10.47 5.56
CA SER A 235 6.26 11.09 6.01
C SER A 235 6.78 10.53 7.34
N LYS A 236 6.37 9.31 7.70
CA LYS A 236 6.67 8.65 8.98
C LYS A 236 8.14 8.74 9.41
N ASN A 237 9.08 8.65 8.48
CA ASN A 237 10.52 8.61 8.78
C ASN A 237 11.20 9.98 8.67
N TYR A 238 10.44 11.06 8.57
CA TYR A 238 10.96 12.41 8.45
C TYR A 238 10.75 13.20 9.75
N PRO A 239 11.68 14.08 10.16
CA PRO A 239 11.50 14.94 11.32
C PRO A 239 10.22 15.77 11.22
N GLY A 240 9.35 15.71 12.23
CA GLY A 240 8.03 16.37 12.20
C GLY A 240 7.09 15.81 11.11
N GLY A 241 7.37 14.60 10.61
CA GLY A 241 6.52 13.89 9.67
C GLY A 241 5.45 13.06 10.36
N THR A 242 4.52 12.54 9.59
CA THR A 242 3.36 11.78 10.08
C THR A 242 3.17 10.52 9.25
N GLY A 243 2.93 9.40 9.93
CA GLY A 243 2.60 8.12 9.30
C GLY A 243 1.26 8.16 8.58
N ALA A 244 1.16 7.48 7.43
CA ALA A 244 -0.11 7.35 6.74
C ALA A 244 -1.11 6.55 7.59
N HIS A 245 -2.36 7.00 7.59
CA HIS A 245 -3.48 6.21 8.07
C HIS A 245 -3.94 5.26 6.96
N VAL A 246 -3.83 3.96 7.20
CA VAL A 246 -4.36 2.96 6.27
C VAL A 246 -5.86 2.90 6.46
N SER A 247 -6.61 3.33 5.46
CA SER A 247 -8.08 3.38 5.47
C SER A 247 -8.69 2.44 4.44
N ILE A 248 -9.99 2.24 4.56
CA ILE A 248 -10.82 1.59 3.56
C ILE A 248 -11.39 2.67 2.65
N HIS A 249 -11.17 2.50 1.36
CA HIS A 249 -11.76 3.40 0.38
C HIS A 249 -13.22 3.03 0.09
N VAL A 250 -14.09 4.03 0.10
CA VAL A 250 -15.52 3.90 -0.21
C VAL A 250 -15.81 4.59 -1.53
N SER A 251 -16.41 3.87 -2.46
CA SER A 251 -16.81 4.39 -3.76
C SER A 251 -18.29 4.09 -3.99
N THR A 252 -19.10 5.13 -3.89
CA THR A 252 -20.56 5.11 -4.04
C THR A 252 -21.05 6.53 -4.27
N ASP A 253 -22.34 6.73 -4.48
CA ASP A 253 -22.97 8.02 -4.33
C ASP A 253 -22.98 8.49 -2.89
N PHE A 254 -22.82 9.79 -2.70
CA PHE A 254 -22.94 10.45 -1.40
C PHE A 254 -24.06 11.47 -1.39
N LYS A 255 -24.85 11.49 -0.35
CA LYS A 255 -25.88 12.49 -0.13
C LYS A 255 -25.44 13.44 1.00
N PHE A 256 -25.67 14.74 0.80
CA PHE A 256 -25.37 15.73 1.82
C PHE A 256 -26.56 15.90 2.76
N ASP A 257 -26.34 15.67 4.04
CA ASP A 257 -27.28 15.97 5.09
C ASP A 257 -27.13 17.44 5.53
N ARG A 258 -28.12 18.27 5.19
CA ARG A 258 -28.13 19.69 5.50
C ARG A 258 -28.23 19.98 7.01
N GLN A 259 -28.86 19.10 7.78
CA GLN A 259 -29.05 19.25 9.22
C GLN A 259 -27.73 19.03 9.96
N ASN A 260 -27.05 17.95 9.65
CA ASN A 260 -25.78 17.57 10.28
C ASN A 260 -24.55 18.18 9.58
N LYS A 261 -24.73 18.78 8.39
CA LYS A 261 -23.66 19.35 7.55
C LYS A 261 -22.57 18.32 7.21
N GLU A 262 -22.98 17.09 6.93
CA GLU A 262 -22.09 15.96 6.62
C GLU A 262 -22.61 15.15 5.43
N TYR A 263 -21.69 14.48 4.74
CA TYR A 263 -22.05 13.52 3.70
C TYR A 263 -22.26 12.15 4.31
N PHE A 264 -23.15 11.36 3.72
CA PHE A 264 -23.33 9.95 4.01
C PHE A 264 -23.44 9.11 2.74
N PRO A 265 -22.95 7.85 2.76
CA PRO A 265 -22.96 6.98 1.60
C PRO A 265 -24.36 6.45 1.30
N ILE A 266 -24.70 6.36 0.02
CA ILE A 266 -25.91 5.66 -0.41
C ILE A 266 -25.53 4.19 -0.64
N LEU A 267 -26.11 3.30 0.15
CA LEU A 267 -25.87 1.85 0.03
C LEU A 267 -26.98 1.20 -0.81
N HIS A 268 -26.70 1.01 -2.09
CA HIS A 268 -27.65 0.39 -3.02
C HIS A 268 -28.01 -1.05 -2.59
N GLY A 269 -29.28 -1.31 -2.30
CA GLY A 269 -29.74 -2.59 -1.82
C GLY A 269 -29.19 -2.99 -0.44
N ASN A 270 -28.79 -2.02 0.40
CA ASN A 270 -28.17 -2.24 1.71
C ASN A 270 -26.93 -3.16 1.67
N ARG A 271 -26.18 -3.08 0.58
CA ARG A 271 -24.99 -3.91 0.34
C ARG A 271 -23.80 -3.10 -0.16
N VAL A 272 -22.61 -3.63 0.09
CA VAL A 272 -21.37 -3.17 -0.51
C VAL A 272 -20.63 -4.33 -1.15
N THR A 273 -19.86 -4.03 -2.19
CA THR A 273 -18.96 -5.00 -2.80
C THR A 273 -17.53 -4.66 -2.40
N LEU A 274 -16.84 -5.61 -1.77
CA LEU A 274 -15.47 -5.48 -1.31
C LEU A 274 -14.50 -5.96 -2.39
N THR A 275 -13.63 -5.06 -2.84
CA THR A 275 -12.58 -5.32 -3.84
C THR A 275 -11.17 -5.09 -3.26
N GLU A 276 -10.15 -5.37 -4.07
CA GLU A 276 -8.75 -5.03 -3.77
C GLU A 276 -8.34 -3.74 -4.50
N GLY A 277 -8.03 -2.68 -3.74
CA GLY A 277 -7.51 -1.41 -4.26
C GLY A 277 -8.56 -0.39 -4.69
N GLY A 278 -8.34 0.88 -4.27
CA GLY A 278 -9.30 1.98 -4.44
C GLY A 278 -9.69 2.24 -5.89
N MET A 279 -8.73 2.23 -6.80
CA MET A 279 -9.00 2.45 -8.23
C MET A 279 -9.97 1.41 -8.83
N LYS A 280 -9.94 0.15 -8.37
CA LYS A 280 -10.90 -0.88 -8.81
C LYS A 280 -12.30 -0.60 -8.29
N ALA A 281 -12.42 -0.24 -7.01
CA ALA A 281 -13.70 0.16 -6.44
C ALA A 281 -14.30 1.35 -7.19
N ASP A 282 -13.48 2.35 -7.50
CA ASP A 282 -13.90 3.51 -8.28
C ASP A 282 -14.38 3.12 -9.68
N LEU A 283 -13.59 2.33 -10.40
CA LEU A 283 -13.95 1.91 -11.76
C LEU A 283 -15.24 1.10 -11.77
N CYS A 284 -15.40 0.15 -10.85
CA CYS A 284 -16.64 -0.62 -10.73
C CYS A 284 -17.85 0.29 -10.45
N CYS A 285 -17.71 1.26 -9.57
CA CYS A 285 -18.76 2.23 -9.25
C CYS A 285 -19.15 3.07 -10.48
N CYS A 286 -18.16 3.61 -11.19
CA CYS A 286 -18.35 4.41 -12.40
C CYS A 286 -19.00 3.60 -13.54
N LEU A 287 -18.54 2.37 -13.77
CA LEU A 287 -19.09 1.49 -14.82
C LEU A 287 -20.56 1.12 -14.56
N LEU A 288 -21.00 1.14 -13.32
CA LEU A 288 -22.41 0.92 -12.94
C LEU A 288 -23.21 2.22 -12.81
N ASP A 289 -22.73 3.34 -13.35
CA ASP A 289 -23.37 4.66 -13.25
C ASP A 289 -23.74 4.99 -11.79
N TYR A 290 -22.83 4.69 -10.85
CA TYR A 290 -23.02 4.88 -9.40
C TYR A 290 -24.20 4.11 -8.77
N LYS A 291 -24.80 3.14 -9.48
CA LYS A 291 -25.87 2.26 -8.94
C LYS A 291 -25.33 1.08 -8.12
N GLY A 292 -24.05 1.06 -7.83
CA GLY A 292 -23.40 0.08 -6.98
C GLY A 292 -22.57 0.75 -5.89
N SER A 293 -22.50 0.13 -4.73
CA SER A 293 -21.67 0.61 -3.62
C SER A 293 -20.46 -0.30 -3.44
N PHE A 294 -19.27 0.26 -3.49
CA PHE A 294 -18.01 -0.47 -3.42
C PHE A 294 -17.16 0.02 -2.26
N ILE A 295 -16.44 -0.91 -1.66
CA ILE A 295 -15.36 -0.62 -0.71
C ILE A 295 -14.12 -1.37 -1.12
N SER A 296 -12.95 -0.88 -0.75
CA SER A 296 -11.72 -1.59 -1.05
C SER A 296 -10.75 -1.63 0.11
N VAL A 297 -10.10 -2.79 0.26
CA VAL A 297 -8.93 -2.96 1.14
C VAL A 297 -7.66 -2.67 0.36
N GLN A 298 -6.69 -2.02 1.03
CA GLN A 298 -5.37 -1.74 0.47
C GLN A 298 -4.38 -2.85 0.85
N GLY A 299 -4.76 -4.09 0.52
CA GLY A 299 -4.06 -5.30 0.89
C GLY A 299 -4.85 -6.16 1.88
N VAL A 300 -4.71 -7.45 1.71
CA VAL A 300 -5.50 -8.50 2.41
C VAL A 300 -5.34 -8.54 3.93
N HIS A 301 -4.40 -7.76 4.49
CA HIS A 301 -4.13 -7.73 5.94
C HIS A 301 -4.76 -6.53 6.67
N ALA A 302 -5.49 -5.66 5.99
CA ALA A 302 -6.12 -4.46 6.57
C ALA A 302 -7.44 -4.79 7.32
N LEU A 303 -7.43 -5.81 8.20
CA LEU A 303 -8.64 -6.27 8.89
C LEU A 303 -9.21 -5.24 9.87
N LYS A 304 -8.35 -4.53 10.62
CA LYS A 304 -8.82 -3.53 11.58
C LYS A 304 -9.50 -2.35 10.89
N PRO A 305 -8.90 -1.68 9.89
CA PRO A 305 -9.59 -0.65 9.13
C PRO A 305 -10.89 -1.14 8.48
N LEU A 306 -10.91 -2.37 7.97
CA LEU A 306 -12.12 -2.96 7.40
C LEU A 306 -13.22 -3.12 8.47
N ARG A 307 -12.89 -3.64 9.65
CA ARG A 307 -13.83 -3.77 10.78
C ARG A 307 -14.47 -2.42 11.12
N ASP A 308 -13.63 -1.40 11.30
CA ASP A 308 -14.07 -0.06 11.71
C ASP A 308 -14.99 0.54 10.64
N SER A 309 -14.65 0.41 9.36
CA SER A 309 -15.48 0.90 8.25
C SER A 309 -16.80 0.12 8.10
N LEU A 310 -16.81 -1.19 8.30
CA LEU A 310 -18.06 -1.98 8.27
C LEU A 310 -19.00 -1.61 9.41
N ILE A 311 -18.45 -1.35 10.61
CA ILE A 311 -19.23 -0.86 11.75
C ILE A 311 -19.85 0.50 11.42
N GLU A 312 -19.09 1.40 10.80
CA GLU A 312 -19.59 2.70 10.37
C GLU A 312 -20.69 2.57 9.30
N LEU A 313 -20.45 1.74 8.27
CA LEU A 313 -21.44 1.50 7.20
C LEU A 313 -22.75 0.86 7.70
N LYS A 314 -22.71 0.09 8.80
CA LYS A 314 -23.95 -0.43 9.44
C LYS A 314 -24.88 0.69 9.92
N LYS A 315 -24.35 1.84 10.34
CA LYS A 315 -25.16 3.02 10.73
C LYS A 315 -25.95 3.56 9.54
N TYR A 316 -25.48 3.32 8.31
CA TYR A 316 -26.14 3.69 7.06
C TYR A 316 -26.93 2.55 6.43
N GLY A 317 -27.21 1.49 7.20
CA GLY A 317 -28.10 0.40 6.79
C GLY A 317 -27.43 -0.76 6.05
N LEU A 318 -26.10 -0.92 6.14
CA LEU A 318 -25.41 -2.08 5.57
C LEU A 318 -25.90 -3.38 6.18
N LYS A 319 -26.29 -4.34 5.32
CA LYS A 319 -26.73 -5.69 5.69
C LYS A 319 -25.87 -6.78 5.06
N THR A 320 -25.36 -6.56 3.86
CA THR A 320 -24.67 -7.58 3.08
C THR A 320 -23.33 -7.05 2.53
N VAL A 321 -22.29 -7.86 2.64
CA VAL A 321 -21.00 -7.63 1.99
C VAL A 321 -20.78 -8.70 0.93
N ASN A 322 -20.63 -8.27 -0.31
CA ASN A 322 -20.25 -9.14 -1.41
C ASN A 322 -18.72 -9.15 -1.52
N LEU A 323 -18.12 -10.33 -1.68
CA LEU A 323 -16.66 -10.46 -1.86
C LEU A 323 -16.33 -10.52 -3.35
N ALA A 324 -15.49 -9.62 -3.81
CA ALA A 324 -15.01 -9.53 -5.19
C ALA A 324 -13.48 -9.40 -5.26
N PHE A 325 -12.78 -10.33 -4.60
CA PHE A 325 -11.34 -10.44 -4.69
C PHE A 325 -10.90 -10.85 -6.09
N ASP A 326 -9.65 -10.54 -6.44
CA ASP A 326 -9.07 -10.96 -7.72
C ASP A 326 -9.11 -12.48 -7.88
N MET A 327 -9.32 -12.95 -9.11
CA MET A 327 -9.46 -14.38 -9.40
C MET A 327 -8.18 -15.20 -9.13
N ASP A 328 -7.05 -14.57 -8.83
CA ASP A 328 -5.83 -15.27 -8.42
C ASP A 328 -5.96 -15.95 -7.03
N TYR A 329 -7.02 -15.66 -6.24
CA TYR A 329 -7.32 -16.42 -5.03
C TYR A 329 -7.46 -17.94 -5.29
N LEU A 330 -7.82 -18.33 -6.51
CA LEU A 330 -7.92 -19.72 -6.90
C LEU A 330 -6.57 -20.48 -6.79
N THR A 331 -5.47 -19.77 -7.01
CA THR A 331 -4.11 -20.33 -7.01
C THR A 331 -3.21 -19.77 -5.91
N ASN A 332 -3.55 -18.59 -5.36
CA ASN A 332 -2.75 -17.91 -4.32
C ASN A 332 -3.31 -18.20 -2.92
N LYS A 333 -2.61 -19.08 -2.20
CA LYS A 333 -2.98 -19.46 -0.84
C LYS A 333 -3.12 -18.26 0.12
N ASN A 334 -2.24 -17.26 0.01
CA ASN A 334 -2.28 -16.10 0.90
C ASN A 334 -3.55 -15.27 0.71
N VAL A 335 -4.00 -15.11 -0.53
CA VAL A 335 -5.25 -14.41 -0.86
C VAL A 335 -6.44 -15.22 -0.34
N LYS A 336 -6.42 -16.55 -0.52
CA LYS A 336 -7.46 -17.45 0.00
C LYS A 336 -7.57 -17.39 1.53
N ASP A 337 -6.45 -17.45 2.23
CA ASP A 337 -6.41 -17.38 3.71
C ASP A 337 -6.90 -16.00 4.21
N ALA A 338 -6.59 -14.92 3.49
CA ALA A 338 -7.09 -13.60 3.80
C ALA A 338 -8.61 -13.49 3.57
N MET A 339 -9.12 -14.07 2.51
CA MET A 339 -10.55 -14.11 2.21
C MET A 339 -11.34 -14.84 3.31
N ILE A 340 -10.78 -15.92 3.87
CA ILE A 340 -11.38 -16.62 5.02
C ILE A 340 -11.47 -15.70 6.24
N LYS A 341 -10.39 -14.97 6.56
CA LYS A 341 -10.36 -14.01 7.68
C LYS A 341 -11.37 -12.89 7.50
N VAL A 342 -11.48 -12.35 6.30
CA VAL A 342 -12.47 -11.31 5.95
C VAL A 342 -13.89 -11.85 6.09
N THR A 343 -14.18 -13.06 5.59
CA THR A 343 -15.46 -13.71 5.72
C THR A 343 -15.87 -13.90 7.20
N ASN A 344 -14.95 -14.34 8.03
CA ASN A 344 -15.18 -14.51 9.46
C ASN A 344 -15.48 -13.16 10.14
N LEU A 345 -14.70 -12.13 9.83
CA LEU A 345 -14.94 -10.77 10.34
C LEU A 345 -16.34 -10.25 9.98
N ILE A 346 -16.78 -10.43 8.74
CA ILE A 346 -18.10 -9.99 8.28
C ILE A 346 -19.19 -10.70 9.08
N LYS A 347 -19.07 -12.03 9.27
CA LYS A 347 -20.02 -12.83 10.07
C LYS A 347 -20.03 -12.44 11.54
N GLU A 348 -18.84 -12.20 12.15
CA GLU A 348 -18.73 -11.70 13.53
C GLU A 348 -19.46 -10.37 13.74
N LEU A 349 -19.52 -9.51 12.71
CA LEU A 349 -20.25 -8.25 12.75
C LEU A 349 -21.75 -8.42 12.52
N GLY A 350 -22.26 -9.66 12.35
CA GLY A 350 -23.66 -9.94 12.08
C GLY A 350 -24.11 -9.48 10.70
N LEU A 351 -23.20 -9.41 9.73
CA LEU A 351 -23.48 -9.08 8.34
C LEU A 351 -23.57 -10.36 7.50
N ASN A 352 -24.41 -10.33 6.47
CA ASN A 352 -24.41 -11.38 5.45
C ASN A 352 -23.15 -11.26 4.60
N CYS A 353 -22.53 -12.39 4.32
CA CYS A 353 -21.37 -12.46 3.43
C CYS A 353 -21.71 -13.31 2.22
N GLU A 354 -21.71 -12.69 1.05
CA GLU A 354 -21.93 -13.37 -0.22
C GLU A 354 -20.65 -13.33 -1.06
N ASN A 355 -20.44 -14.36 -1.87
CA ASN A 355 -19.29 -14.43 -2.75
C ASN A 355 -19.74 -14.22 -4.19
N ILE A 356 -19.25 -13.15 -4.84
CA ILE A 356 -19.57 -12.84 -6.24
C ILE A 356 -18.65 -13.61 -7.18
N MET A 357 -18.34 -14.85 -6.91
CA MET A 357 -17.43 -15.67 -7.74
C MET A 357 -18.01 -16.06 -9.11
N ASN A 358 -19.10 -15.44 -9.54
CA ASN A 358 -19.81 -15.83 -10.75
C ASN A 358 -19.44 -15.02 -11.99
N TRP A 359 -18.44 -14.12 -11.93
CA TRP A 359 -17.97 -13.49 -13.17
C TRP A 359 -17.07 -14.41 -13.98
N GLN A 360 -17.08 -14.19 -15.27
CA GLN A 360 -16.33 -15.00 -16.20
C GLN A 360 -14.83 -14.64 -16.14
N TYR A 361 -14.01 -15.53 -15.58
CA TYR A 361 -12.56 -15.33 -15.49
C TYR A 361 -11.85 -15.41 -16.84
N LYS A 362 -12.21 -16.41 -17.64
CA LYS A 362 -11.65 -16.65 -18.98
C LYS A 362 -12.71 -16.35 -20.03
N VAL A 363 -12.37 -15.47 -20.97
CA VAL A 363 -13.23 -15.12 -22.09
C VAL A 363 -12.57 -15.52 -23.38
N THR A 364 -13.36 -16.10 -24.29
CA THR A 364 -12.91 -16.46 -25.65
C THR A 364 -13.82 -15.78 -26.63
N GLU A 365 -13.26 -14.98 -27.55
CA GLU A 365 -13.98 -14.30 -28.62
C GLU A 365 -13.45 -14.73 -29.99
N GLY A 366 -14.32 -14.65 -31.01
CA GLY A 366 -14.01 -15.03 -32.40
C GLY A 366 -14.14 -16.53 -32.65
N GLU A 367 -14.00 -16.90 -33.91
CA GLU A 367 -14.09 -18.27 -34.41
C GLU A 367 -12.85 -18.64 -35.24
N GLY A 368 -12.48 -19.92 -35.24
CA GLY A 368 -11.37 -20.44 -36.01
C GLY A 368 -10.02 -19.79 -35.68
N GLU A 369 -9.26 -19.42 -36.71
CA GLU A 369 -7.94 -18.78 -36.54
C GLU A 369 -7.97 -17.38 -35.91
N ASN A 370 -9.14 -16.75 -35.87
CA ASN A 370 -9.35 -15.45 -35.22
C ASN A 370 -9.76 -15.57 -33.75
N GLN A 371 -9.78 -16.77 -33.19
CA GLN A 371 -10.12 -17.01 -31.81
C GLN A 371 -9.08 -16.39 -30.86
N ARG A 372 -9.53 -15.54 -29.93
CA ARG A 372 -8.69 -14.89 -28.92
C ARG A 372 -9.21 -15.22 -27.52
N THR A 373 -8.31 -15.63 -26.65
CA THR A 373 -8.62 -15.88 -25.24
C THR A 373 -7.91 -14.87 -24.36
N PHE A 374 -8.63 -14.27 -23.44
CA PHE A 374 -8.10 -13.35 -22.42
C PHE A 374 -8.68 -13.68 -21.05
N PHE A 375 -7.98 -13.22 -20.03
CA PHE A 375 -8.32 -13.49 -18.64
C PHE A 375 -8.75 -12.20 -17.96
N LEU A 376 -9.92 -12.23 -17.34
CA LEU A 376 -10.45 -11.16 -16.51
C LEU A 376 -10.01 -11.44 -15.07
N LYS A 377 -9.12 -10.62 -14.53
CA LYS A 377 -8.52 -10.87 -13.23
C LYS A 377 -9.42 -10.37 -12.09
N GLY A 378 -9.93 -9.17 -12.21
CA GLY A 378 -10.76 -8.49 -11.22
C GLY A 378 -12.17 -8.25 -11.70
N LEU A 379 -13.05 -7.84 -10.78
CA LEU A 379 -14.41 -7.42 -11.11
C LEU A 379 -14.41 -6.19 -12.03
N ASP A 380 -13.44 -5.29 -11.87
CA ASP A 380 -13.22 -4.12 -12.73
C ASP A 380 -12.97 -4.53 -14.19
N ASP A 381 -12.12 -5.54 -14.43
CA ASP A 381 -11.87 -6.07 -15.77
C ASP A 381 -13.15 -6.68 -16.38
N TYR A 382 -13.91 -7.42 -15.56
CA TYR A 382 -15.17 -8.03 -16.00
C TYR A 382 -16.23 -6.98 -16.39
N LEU A 383 -16.43 -5.98 -15.53
CA LEU A 383 -17.40 -4.92 -15.81
C LEU A 383 -16.97 -4.07 -17.02
N ALA A 384 -15.68 -3.72 -17.12
CA ALA A 384 -15.17 -2.97 -18.27
C ALA A 384 -15.39 -3.75 -19.58
N TYR A 385 -15.19 -5.05 -19.57
CA TYR A 385 -15.46 -5.92 -20.70
C TYR A 385 -16.97 -5.98 -21.04
N GLN A 386 -17.84 -6.18 -20.05
CA GLN A 386 -19.28 -6.25 -20.24
C GLN A 386 -19.86 -4.95 -20.84
N TYR A 387 -19.37 -3.80 -20.39
CA TYR A 387 -19.82 -2.51 -20.89
C TYR A 387 -19.06 -2.07 -22.17
N LYS A 388 -18.15 -2.92 -22.70
CA LYS A 388 -17.37 -2.67 -23.93
C LYS A 388 -16.60 -1.34 -23.92
N ARG A 389 -16.30 -0.82 -22.74
CA ARG A 389 -15.52 0.43 -22.59
C ARG A 389 -14.02 0.20 -22.84
N VAL A 390 -13.56 -1.05 -22.72
CA VAL A 390 -12.14 -1.42 -22.92
C VAL A 390 -12.02 -2.69 -23.75
N LYS A 391 -11.11 -2.72 -24.72
CA LYS A 391 -10.67 -3.96 -25.33
C LYS A 391 -9.76 -4.69 -24.35
N PRO A 392 -10.00 -5.97 -24.03
CA PRO A 392 -9.17 -6.69 -23.08
C PRO A 392 -7.71 -6.73 -23.53
N VAL A 393 -6.80 -6.52 -22.57
CA VAL A 393 -5.37 -6.65 -22.83
C VAL A 393 -5.04 -8.11 -23.02
N VAL A 394 -4.56 -8.49 -24.21
CA VAL A 394 -4.09 -9.82 -24.50
C VAL A 394 -2.79 -10.03 -23.73
N VAL A 395 -2.85 -10.76 -22.62
CA VAL A 395 -1.65 -11.21 -21.91
C VAL A 395 -1.08 -12.39 -22.70
N LYS A 396 -0.04 -12.13 -23.51
CA LYS A 396 0.77 -13.21 -24.05
C LYS A 396 1.50 -13.87 -22.87
N ARG A 397 1.26 -15.14 -22.65
CA ARG A 397 2.07 -16.00 -21.77
C ARG A 397 3.33 -16.46 -22.48
#